data_be2785269c2a0dfb41f18a0ab28ec457
#
_entry.id   be2785269c2a0dfb41f18a0ab28ec457
#
_cell.length_a   1.000
_cell.length_b   1.000
_cell.length_c   1.000
_cell.angle_alpha   90.00
_cell.angle_beta   90.00
_cell.angle_gamma   90.00
#
_symmetry.space_group_name_H-M   'P 1'
#
loop_
_entity.id
_entity.type
_entity.pdbx_description
1 polymer ?
#
loop_
_entity_poly.entity_id
_entity_poly.type
_entity_poly.pdbx_seq_one_letter_code
_entity_poly.pdbx_strand_id
1 'polypeptide(L)'
;MSLNIAIVGAGAIGGYLGVKLALSGNNVTFIARGENLKAIQANGMTLNLEDGTSLHAPNVKACTIDEATPHDYVFLTMKSHQVSPVAEQIGRLCHDNTAVVTLQNGVPWWYFYNLVGEYQNRQLTSIDPGGAQWQHIGPERVIGAVVYPAAELVAPGVVKLIEGNRFTLGEPSGEKSERVTALAQAMIAAGFKTPVSTDIRSELWVKLWGNLTFNPVSALTHATLEDICNFDLTRNLAATMMAEAQTVGEKLGVQFKISIDKRIAGAQAVGAHKTSMLQDIEHGKALELEALLGSVIELGRICNIPTPTLDSVYAMTRLLEQSVLRKGKGLSLD
;
A
#
# COMPACT_ATOMS: atom_id res chain seq x y z
N MET A 1 -8.37 -0.34 26.08
CA MET A 1 -8.85 1.05 25.81
C MET A 1 -9.37 1.09 24.39
N SER A 2 -10.46 1.80 24.13
CA SER A 2 -10.97 2.01 22.76
C SER A 2 -10.14 3.11 22.10
N LEU A 3 -9.64 2.86 20.87
CA LEU A 3 -8.88 3.83 20.08
C LEU A 3 -9.81 4.63 19.17
N ASN A 4 -9.50 5.90 18.93
CA ASN A 4 -10.16 6.72 17.92
C ASN A 4 -9.36 6.63 16.61
N ILE A 5 -9.96 6.04 15.58
CA ILE A 5 -9.28 5.68 14.33
C ILE A 5 -10.00 6.32 13.15
N ALA A 6 -9.28 7.12 12.37
CA ALA A 6 -9.73 7.56 11.05
C ALA A 6 -9.19 6.61 9.98
N ILE A 7 -10.05 6.14 9.08
CA ILE A 7 -9.68 5.37 7.88
C ILE A 7 -9.83 6.28 6.66
N VAL A 8 -8.73 6.84 6.18
CA VAL A 8 -8.72 7.70 5.00
C VAL A 8 -8.65 6.84 3.75
N GLY A 9 -9.83 6.68 3.11
CA GLY A 9 -10.02 5.78 1.98
C GLY A 9 -10.80 4.52 2.35
N ALA A 10 -12.13 4.61 2.41
CA ALA A 10 -13.03 3.48 2.69
C ALA A 10 -13.15 2.50 1.50
N GLY A 11 -12.03 2.16 0.87
CA GLY A 11 -11.92 1.16 -0.19
C GLY A 11 -11.79 -0.27 0.38
N ALA A 12 -11.20 -1.16 -0.43
CA ALA A 12 -11.05 -2.58 -0.09
C ALA A 12 -10.31 -2.81 1.24
N ILE A 13 -9.08 -2.31 1.35
CA ILE A 13 -8.26 -2.48 2.57
C ILE A 13 -8.79 -1.65 3.73
N GLY A 14 -9.21 -0.40 3.47
CA GLY A 14 -9.79 0.45 4.51
C GLY A 14 -11.08 -0.11 5.09
N GLY A 15 -11.96 -0.64 4.25
CA GLY A 15 -13.20 -1.28 4.69
C GLY A 15 -12.93 -2.56 5.48
N TYR A 16 -11.99 -3.41 5.01
CA TYR A 16 -11.60 -4.62 5.74
C TYR A 16 -11.08 -4.30 7.15
N LEU A 17 -10.14 -3.36 7.25
CA LEU A 17 -9.58 -2.91 8.53
C LEU A 17 -10.66 -2.29 9.42
N GLY A 18 -11.41 -1.34 8.88
CA GLY A 18 -12.35 -0.55 9.66
C GLY A 18 -13.51 -1.37 10.22
N VAL A 19 -14.08 -2.32 9.46
CA VAL A 19 -15.14 -3.21 9.97
C VAL A 19 -14.63 -4.03 11.15
N LYS A 20 -13.48 -4.69 11.02
CA LYS A 20 -12.94 -5.54 12.09
C LYS A 20 -12.52 -4.73 13.32
N LEU A 21 -11.93 -3.55 13.13
CA LEU A 21 -11.56 -2.66 14.24
C LEU A 21 -12.79 -2.12 14.95
N ALA A 22 -13.86 -1.74 14.24
CA ALA A 22 -15.10 -1.29 14.84
C ALA A 22 -15.78 -2.38 15.66
N LEU A 23 -15.86 -3.60 15.10
CA LEU A 23 -16.48 -4.75 15.79
C LEU A 23 -15.65 -5.22 17.00
N SER A 24 -14.37 -4.88 17.08
CA SER A 24 -13.53 -5.13 18.27
C SER A 24 -13.61 -4.04 19.32
N GLY A 25 -14.52 -3.05 19.17
CA GLY A 25 -14.81 -2.03 20.16
C GLY A 25 -14.02 -0.74 20.02
N ASN A 26 -13.38 -0.49 18.87
CA ASN A 26 -12.75 0.80 18.60
C ASN A 26 -13.73 1.79 17.94
N ASN A 27 -13.49 3.09 18.14
CA ASN A 27 -14.23 4.16 17.48
C ASN A 27 -13.65 4.40 16.09
N VAL A 28 -14.33 3.92 15.05
CA VAL A 28 -13.88 4.04 13.67
C VAL A 28 -14.68 5.09 12.92
N THR A 29 -13.98 6.01 12.26
CA THR A 29 -14.55 6.99 11.34
C THR A 29 -13.98 6.73 9.95
N PHE A 30 -14.83 6.40 8.99
CA PHE A 30 -14.46 6.28 7.58
C PHE A 30 -14.44 7.66 6.92
N ILE A 31 -13.32 8.00 6.31
CA ILE A 31 -13.20 9.18 5.45
C ILE A 31 -13.40 8.72 4.02
N ALA A 32 -14.55 9.07 3.44
CA ALA A 32 -15.00 8.59 2.15
C ALA A 32 -15.61 9.70 1.31
N ARG A 33 -15.99 9.39 0.07
CA ARG A 33 -16.64 10.31 -0.86
C ARG A 33 -17.65 9.59 -1.76
N GLY A 34 -18.51 10.38 -2.41
CA GLY A 34 -19.44 9.87 -3.42
C GLY A 34 -20.41 8.81 -2.88
N GLU A 35 -20.74 7.84 -3.71
CA GLU A 35 -21.73 6.80 -3.38
C GLU A 35 -21.29 5.91 -2.21
N ASN A 36 -19.97 5.69 -2.06
CA ASN A 36 -19.45 4.90 -0.95
C ASN A 36 -19.68 5.60 0.39
N LEU A 37 -19.49 6.92 0.47
CA LEU A 37 -19.82 7.70 1.66
C LEU A 37 -21.29 7.61 2.02
N LYS A 38 -22.19 7.84 1.04
CA LYS A 38 -23.64 7.76 1.25
C LYS A 38 -24.09 6.38 1.74
N ALA A 39 -23.53 5.32 1.14
CA ALA A 39 -23.84 3.95 1.54
C ALA A 39 -23.42 3.65 2.97
N ILE A 40 -22.20 4.07 3.37
CA ILE A 40 -21.70 3.85 4.74
C ILE A 40 -22.51 4.67 5.76
N GLN A 41 -22.88 5.90 5.43
CA GLN A 41 -23.72 6.74 6.30
C GLN A 41 -25.12 6.15 6.52
N ALA A 42 -25.70 5.55 5.48
CA ALA A 42 -27.05 4.98 5.52
C ALA A 42 -27.09 3.60 6.19
N ASN A 43 -26.09 2.75 5.91
CA ASN A 43 -26.17 1.32 6.20
C ASN A 43 -24.95 0.79 7.00
N GLY A 44 -23.96 1.64 7.37
CA GLY A 44 -22.70 1.15 7.90
C GLY A 44 -21.83 0.47 6.84
N MET A 45 -20.89 -0.37 7.29
CA MET A 45 -19.94 -1.05 6.41
C MET A 45 -20.05 -2.57 6.58
N THR A 46 -20.05 -3.29 5.48
CA THR A 46 -20.15 -4.77 5.44
C THR A 46 -18.85 -5.36 4.91
N LEU A 47 -18.42 -6.47 5.51
CA LEU A 47 -17.27 -7.27 5.11
C LEU A 47 -17.70 -8.73 4.91
N ASN A 48 -17.59 -9.21 3.67
CA ASN A 48 -17.78 -10.62 3.33
C ASN A 48 -16.44 -11.34 3.43
N LEU A 49 -16.36 -12.39 4.24
CA LEU A 49 -15.16 -13.21 4.45
C LEU A 49 -15.08 -14.35 3.41
N GLU A 50 -13.91 -14.98 3.32
CA GLU A 50 -13.61 -16.09 2.40
C GLU A 50 -14.54 -17.32 2.62
N ASP A 51 -14.95 -17.58 3.86
CA ASP A 51 -15.83 -18.68 4.25
C ASP A 51 -17.32 -18.42 4.00
N GLY A 52 -17.66 -17.28 3.39
CA GLY A 52 -19.04 -16.84 3.15
C GLY A 52 -19.68 -16.11 4.32
N THR A 53 -19.01 -15.99 5.47
CA THR A 53 -19.50 -15.21 6.61
C THR A 53 -19.53 -13.72 6.25
N SER A 54 -20.61 -13.02 6.62
CA SER A 54 -20.74 -11.59 6.47
C SER A 54 -20.70 -10.90 7.84
N LEU A 55 -19.76 -9.98 8.01
CA LEU A 55 -19.63 -9.13 9.18
C LEU A 55 -20.18 -7.75 8.87
N HIS A 56 -20.94 -7.17 9.78
CA HIS A 56 -21.58 -5.88 9.57
C HIS A 56 -21.28 -4.92 10.74
N ALA A 57 -20.82 -3.73 10.42
CA ALA A 57 -20.53 -2.65 11.37
C ALA A 57 -21.53 -1.49 11.13
N PRO A 58 -22.74 -1.54 11.73
CA PRO A 58 -23.82 -0.60 11.44
C PRO A 58 -23.59 0.80 12.01
N ASN A 59 -22.84 0.91 13.12
CA ASN A 59 -22.73 2.15 13.90
C ASN A 59 -21.40 2.88 13.64
N VAL A 60 -20.72 2.63 12.50
CA VAL A 60 -19.52 3.36 12.14
C VAL A 60 -19.86 4.77 11.67
N LYS A 61 -18.99 5.73 12.00
CA LYS A 61 -19.10 7.08 11.45
C LYS A 61 -18.51 7.12 10.04
N ALA A 62 -19.09 7.96 9.19
CA ALA A 62 -18.52 8.26 7.88
C ALA A 62 -18.76 9.72 7.52
N CYS A 63 -17.72 10.38 7.03
CA CYS A 63 -17.76 11.79 6.63
C CYS A 63 -16.76 12.07 5.51
N THR A 64 -16.81 13.27 4.95
CA THR A 64 -15.75 13.78 4.07
C THR A 64 -14.51 14.14 4.89
N ILE A 65 -13.38 14.34 4.22
CA ILE A 65 -12.13 14.72 4.91
C ILE A 65 -12.23 16.11 5.57
N ASP A 66 -13.01 17.03 5.00
CA ASP A 66 -13.17 18.38 5.52
C ASP A 66 -14.11 18.46 6.75
N GLU A 67 -14.96 17.45 6.95
CA GLU A 67 -15.86 17.33 8.11
C GLU A 67 -15.21 16.56 9.28
N ALA A 68 -14.10 15.90 9.04
CA ALA A 68 -13.48 15.04 10.04
C ALA A 68 -12.71 15.83 11.10
N THR A 69 -12.67 15.28 12.29
CA THR A 69 -11.96 15.84 13.46
C THR A 69 -10.66 15.06 13.72
N PRO A 70 -9.74 15.55 14.55
CA PRO A 70 -8.53 14.82 14.92
C PRO A 70 -8.80 13.47 15.58
N HIS A 71 -7.93 12.48 15.29
CA HIS A 71 -7.99 11.11 15.78
C HIS A 71 -6.64 10.66 16.36
N ASP A 72 -6.64 9.60 17.19
CA ASP A 72 -5.41 9.03 17.74
C ASP A 72 -4.58 8.32 16.66
N TYR A 73 -5.25 7.64 15.73
CA TYR A 73 -4.65 6.97 14.60
C TYR A 73 -5.34 7.34 13.29
N VAL A 74 -4.55 7.69 12.30
CA VAL A 74 -5.03 7.99 10.94
C VAL A 74 -4.43 6.96 9.98
N PHE A 75 -5.27 6.07 9.45
CA PHE A 75 -4.87 5.04 8.49
C PHE A 75 -5.00 5.57 7.06
N LEU A 76 -3.91 5.62 6.33
CA LEU A 76 -3.91 5.98 4.92
C LEU A 76 -4.04 4.71 4.07
N THR A 77 -5.26 4.42 3.62
CA THR A 77 -5.60 3.23 2.83
C THR A 77 -5.96 3.54 1.37
N MET A 78 -5.80 4.79 0.98
CA MET A 78 -5.93 5.26 -0.39
C MET A 78 -4.65 4.94 -1.18
N LYS A 79 -4.71 4.98 -2.51
CA LYS A 79 -3.53 4.78 -3.36
C LYS A 79 -2.50 5.89 -3.16
N SER A 80 -1.21 5.56 -3.31
CA SER A 80 -0.09 6.48 -3.06
C SER A 80 -0.25 7.85 -3.74
N HIS A 81 -0.58 7.88 -5.03
CA HIS A 81 -0.75 9.11 -5.80
C HIS A 81 -1.94 9.99 -5.35
N GLN A 82 -2.83 9.46 -4.53
CA GLN A 82 -4.00 10.19 -4.00
C GLN A 82 -3.70 10.94 -2.70
N VAL A 83 -2.55 10.70 -2.06
CA VAL A 83 -2.25 11.24 -0.73
C VAL A 83 -1.75 12.68 -0.80
N SER A 84 -0.75 12.97 -1.64
CA SER A 84 -0.17 14.33 -1.77
C SER A 84 -1.22 15.42 -2.06
N PRO A 85 -2.23 15.21 -2.95
CA PRO A 85 -3.25 16.24 -3.21
C PRO A 85 -4.12 16.61 -2.01
N VAL A 86 -4.19 15.76 -0.99
CA VAL A 86 -5.02 15.97 0.23
C VAL A 86 -4.19 15.94 1.52
N ALA A 87 -2.87 16.10 1.39
CA ALA A 87 -1.96 16.00 2.53
C ALA A 87 -2.25 17.06 3.62
N GLU A 88 -2.62 18.27 3.24
CA GLU A 88 -3.01 19.33 4.17
C GLU A 88 -4.27 18.96 4.96
N GLN A 89 -5.28 18.40 4.29
CA GLN A 89 -6.50 17.93 4.96
C GLN A 89 -6.21 16.75 5.89
N ILE A 90 -5.31 15.83 5.50
CA ILE A 90 -4.86 14.74 6.37
C ILE A 90 -4.18 15.31 7.62
N GLY A 91 -3.34 16.34 7.47
CA GLY A 91 -2.69 17.01 8.59
C GLY A 91 -3.69 17.56 9.62
N ARG A 92 -4.86 18.04 9.18
CA ARG A 92 -5.94 18.53 10.06
C ARG A 92 -6.62 17.40 10.87
N LEU A 93 -6.47 16.12 10.46
CA LEU A 93 -6.94 14.95 11.22
C LEU A 93 -6.00 14.58 12.36
N CYS A 94 -4.90 15.31 12.54
CA CYS A 94 -3.86 15.02 13.50
C CYS A 94 -3.86 16.03 14.66
N HIS A 95 -3.80 15.53 15.87
CA HIS A 95 -3.36 16.28 17.06
C HIS A 95 -1.91 15.90 17.39
N ASP A 96 -1.32 16.46 18.45
CA ASP A 96 0.10 16.30 18.78
C ASP A 96 0.56 14.83 18.92
N ASN A 97 -0.32 13.96 19.41
CA ASN A 97 -0.03 12.54 19.65
C ASN A 97 -0.56 11.59 18.58
N THR A 98 -1.11 12.12 17.48
CA THR A 98 -1.63 11.28 16.40
C THR A 98 -0.54 10.49 15.71
N ALA A 99 -0.76 9.20 15.52
CA ALA A 99 0.06 8.36 14.65
C ALA A 99 -0.61 8.19 13.28
N VAL A 100 0.16 8.36 12.19
CA VAL A 100 -0.30 8.17 10.82
C VAL A 100 0.25 6.85 10.29
N VAL A 101 -0.66 5.91 10.00
CA VAL A 101 -0.31 4.56 9.52
C VAL A 101 -0.36 4.52 8.01
N THR A 102 0.80 4.34 7.38
CA THR A 102 0.92 4.32 5.91
C THR A 102 0.81 2.90 5.37
N LEU A 103 -0.28 2.62 4.62
CA LEU A 103 -0.61 1.28 4.11
C LEU A 103 -0.47 1.17 2.58
N GLN A 104 0.10 2.17 1.93
CA GLN A 104 0.33 2.17 0.49
C GLN A 104 1.37 1.11 0.10
N ASN A 105 1.20 0.56 -1.11
CA ASN A 105 2.23 -0.27 -1.72
C ASN A 105 3.41 0.60 -2.18
N GLY A 106 4.59 -0.01 -2.27
CA GLY A 106 5.77 0.64 -2.81
C GLY A 106 6.65 1.30 -1.76
N VAL A 107 7.54 2.17 -2.22
CA VAL A 107 8.41 2.98 -1.35
C VAL A 107 7.58 4.11 -0.75
N PRO A 108 7.58 4.28 0.58
CA PRO A 108 6.82 5.36 1.21
C PRO A 108 7.55 6.70 1.14
N TRP A 109 6.80 7.81 1.19
CA TRP A 109 7.34 9.19 1.18
C TRP A 109 8.31 9.49 2.33
N TRP A 110 8.15 8.81 3.48
CA TRP A 110 8.99 8.94 4.67
C TRP A 110 10.23 8.03 4.67
N TYR A 111 10.55 7.36 3.56
CA TYR A 111 11.56 6.30 3.48
C TYR A 111 12.90 6.68 4.11
N PHE A 112 13.38 7.90 3.90
CA PHE A 112 14.65 8.38 4.43
C PHE A 112 14.54 9.06 5.81
N TYR A 113 13.34 9.17 6.38
CA TYR A 113 13.18 9.72 7.72
C TYR A 113 13.84 8.80 8.76
N ASN A 114 14.70 9.38 9.63
CA ASN A 114 15.50 8.64 10.62
C ASN A 114 16.37 7.50 10.03
N LEU A 115 16.66 7.51 8.74
CA LEU A 115 17.64 6.63 8.13
C LEU A 115 19.04 7.21 8.34
N VAL A 116 19.81 6.63 9.26
CA VAL A 116 21.16 7.09 9.56
C VAL A 116 22.06 7.00 8.33
N GLY A 117 22.73 8.09 7.97
CA GLY A 117 23.69 8.15 6.86
C GLY A 117 23.47 9.36 5.95
N GLU A 118 24.11 9.33 4.78
CA GLU A 118 24.16 10.43 3.81
C GLU A 118 22.79 10.81 3.20
N TYR A 119 21.81 9.91 3.26
CA TYR A 119 20.47 10.12 2.71
C TYR A 119 19.43 10.52 3.76
N GLN A 120 19.83 10.72 5.01
CA GLN A 120 18.91 11.04 6.11
C GLN A 120 18.00 12.23 5.77
N ASN A 121 16.70 12.06 5.99
CA ASN A 121 15.65 13.06 5.75
C ASN A 121 15.53 13.56 4.29
N ARG A 122 16.11 12.85 3.33
CA ARG A 122 15.89 13.16 1.91
C ARG A 122 14.45 12.84 1.51
N GLN A 123 13.86 13.69 0.68
CA GLN A 123 12.51 13.50 0.16
C GLN A 123 12.57 12.84 -1.23
N LEU A 124 11.56 12.01 -1.54
CA LEU A 124 11.41 11.33 -2.83
C LEU A 124 10.36 12.08 -3.66
N THR A 125 10.81 12.68 -4.76
CA THR A 125 9.96 13.50 -5.63
C THR A 125 8.91 12.67 -6.37
N SER A 126 9.23 11.41 -6.70
CA SER A 126 8.29 10.49 -7.34
C SER A 126 7.08 10.16 -6.48
N ILE A 127 7.23 10.18 -5.14
CA ILE A 127 6.18 9.81 -4.21
C ILE A 127 5.50 11.02 -3.59
N ASP A 128 6.27 12.05 -3.29
CA ASP A 128 5.78 13.28 -2.67
C ASP A 128 6.24 14.51 -3.47
N PRO A 129 5.66 14.73 -4.66
CA PRO A 129 6.02 15.88 -5.48
C PRO A 129 5.70 17.18 -4.74
N GLY A 130 6.74 18.00 -4.54
CA GLY A 130 6.65 19.24 -3.78
C GLY A 130 6.68 19.10 -2.27
N GLY A 131 6.83 17.90 -1.72
CA GLY A 131 7.00 17.66 -0.27
C GLY A 131 5.73 17.86 0.56
N ALA A 132 4.54 17.78 -0.04
CA ALA A 132 3.28 18.07 0.65
C ALA A 132 2.99 17.11 1.81
N GLN A 133 3.26 15.82 1.64
CA GLN A 133 3.09 14.83 2.70
C GLN A 133 4.10 15.07 3.84
N TRP A 134 5.34 15.34 3.48
CA TRP A 134 6.39 15.65 4.44
C TRP A 134 6.05 16.90 5.27
N GLN A 135 5.55 17.95 4.63
CA GLN A 135 5.25 19.23 5.28
C GLN A 135 3.98 19.19 6.14
N HIS A 136 2.90 18.57 5.63
CA HIS A 136 1.58 18.69 6.26
C HIS A 136 1.23 17.50 7.16
N ILE A 137 1.72 16.29 6.85
CA ILE A 137 1.49 15.12 7.68
C ILE A 137 2.57 15.01 8.76
N GLY A 138 3.83 15.19 8.36
CA GLY A 138 5.00 15.08 9.24
C GLY A 138 5.49 13.64 9.39
N PRO A 139 6.76 13.34 9.04
CA PRO A 139 7.31 11.99 9.09
C PRO A 139 7.47 11.44 10.52
N GLU A 140 7.50 12.31 11.53
CA GLU A 140 7.57 11.95 12.96
C GLU A 140 6.30 11.25 13.45
N ARG A 141 5.18 11.43 12.77
CA ARG A 141 3.89 10.80 13.08
C ARG A 141 3.77 9.38 12.53
N VAL A 142 4.66 8.99 11.62
CA VAL A 142 4.48 7.79 10.83
C VAL A 142 4.71 6.50 11.61
N ILE A 143 3.78 5.56 11.43
CA ILE A 143 3.99 4.13 11.60
C ILE A 143 3.93 3.49 10.20
N GLY A 144 5.03 2.86 9.80
CA GLY A 144 5.06 2.11 8.55
C GLY A 144 4.25 0.82 8.64
N ALA A 145 3.59 0.43 7.56
CA ALA A 145 2.87 -0.83 7.51
C ALA A 145 3.11 -1.58 6.19
N VAL A 146 3.20 -2.91 6.27
CA VAL A 146 3.19 -3.81 5.12
C VAL A 146 1.89 -4.58 5.11
N VAL A 147 1.11 -4.41 4.05
CA VAL A 147 -0.23 -4.98 3.85
C VAL A 147 -0.12 -6.24 3.01
N TYR A 148 -0.48 -7.40 3.55
CA TYR A 148 -0.47 -8.66 2.80
C TYR A 148 -1.85 -9.08 2.30
N PRO A 149 -2.98 -8.73 2.97
CA PRO A 149 -4.31 -9.13 2.50
C PRO A 149 -4.64 -8.60 1.12
N ALA A 150 -5.44 -9.39 0.40
CA ALA A 150 -6.15 -8.98 -0.80
C ALA A 150 -7.65 -8.86 -0.48
N ALA A 151 -8.24 -7.75 -0.87
CA ALA A 151 -9.67 -7.48 -0.69
C ALA A 151 -10.19 -6.65 -1.87
N GLU A 152 -11.49 -6.62 -2.05
CA GLU A 152 -12.18 -5.90 -3.12
C GLU A 152 -13.38 -5.13 -2.58
N LEU A 153 -13.60 -3.91 -3.06
CA LEU A 153 -14.84 -3.16 -2.86
C LEU A 153 -15.84 -3.62 -3.93
N VAL A 154 -16.74 -4.53 -3.56
CA VAL A 154 -17.69 -5.15 -4.51
C VAL A 154 -18.94 -4.32 -4.73
N ALA A 155 -19.30 -3.45 -3.80
CA ALA A 155 -20.36 -2.46 -3.91
C ALA A 155 -20.09 -1.31 -2.92
N PRO A 156 -20.73 -0.13 -3.07
CA PRO A 156 -20.66 0.92 -2.07
C PRO A 156 -21.02 0.40 -0.67
N GLY A 157 -20.12 0.57 0.31
CA GLY A 157 -20.28 0.07 1.68
C GLY A 157 -20.07 -1.44 1.85
N VAL A 158 -19.65 -2.20 0.81
CA VAL A 158 -19.47 -3.66 0.88
C VAL A 158 -18.11 -4.07 0.38
N VAL A 159 -17.32 -4.68 1.24
CA VAL A 159 -15.99 -5.24 0.93
C VAL A 159 -16.04 -6.76 0.98
N LYS A 160 -15.29 -7.40 0.08
CA LYS A 160 -15.04 -8.84 0.10
C LYS A 160 -13.56 -9.08 0.37
N LEU A 161 -13.26 -9.87 1.39
CA LEU A 161 -11.92 -10.40 1.63
C LEU A 161 -11.67 -11.52 0.61
N ILE A 162 -10.56 -11.43 -0.11
CA ILE A 162 -10.11 -12.46 -1.04
C ILE A 162 -9.18 -13.42 -0.30
N GLU A 163 -8.17 -12.87 0.42
CA GLU A 163 -7.24 -13.70 1.20
C GLU A 163 -6.46 -12.86 2.22
N GLY A 164 -5.98 -13.53 3.24
CA GLY A 164 -4.98 -13.05 4.17
C GLY A 164 -5.49 -12.12 5.27
N ASN A 165 -4.69 -12.02 6.35
CA ASN A 165 -5.02 -11.19 7.52
C ASN A 165 -3.77 -10.58 8.19
N ARG A 166 -2.60 -10.57 7.50
CA ARG A 166 -1.34 -10.09 8.09
C ARG A 166 -1.07 -8.64 7.70
N PHE A 167 -0.78 -7.81 8.72
CA PHE A 167 -0.30 -6.44 8.61
C PHE A 167 0.95 -6.31 9.48
N THR A 168 2.13 -6.16 8.89
CA THR A 168 3.35 -5.91 9.67
C THR A 168 3.48 -4.42 9.92
N LEU A 169 3.66 -4.00 11.18
CA LEU A 169 3.85 -2.61 11.56
C LEU A 169 5.30 -2.35 11.98
N GLY A 170 5.74 -1.10 11.93
CA GLY A 170 7.05 -0.71 12.46
C GLY A 170 7.27 0.80 12.42
N GLU A 171 8.02 1.28 13.41
CA GLU A 171 8.49 2.67 13.42
C GLU A 171 9.61 2.87 12.38
N PRO A 172 9.70 4.05 11.74
CA PRO A 172 10.85 4.38 10.90
C PRO A 172 12.20 4.30 11.64
N SER A 173 12.22 4.53 12.96
CA SER A 173 13.40 4.39 13.82
C SER A 173 13.80 2.94 14.11
N GLY A 174 12.90 1.97 13.88
CA GLY A 174 13.07 0.57 14.31
C GLY A 174 12.72 0.32 15.77
N GLU A 175 12.29 1.33 16.51
CA GLU A 175 11.89 1.20 17.91
C GLU A 175 10.53 0.51 18.05
N LYS A 176 10.34 -0.23 19.13
CA LYS A 176 9.02 -0.73 19.54
C LYS A 176 8.35 0.25 20.50
N SER A 177 7.89 1.38 19.97
CA SER A 177 7.26 2.43 20.74
C SER A 177 5.94 1.97 21.39
N GLU A 178 5.46 2.73 22.37
CA GLU A 178 4.15 2.49 22.98
C GLU A 178 3.03 2.60 21.96
N ARG A 179 3.06 3.59 21.06
CA ARG A 179 2.02 3.83 20.05
C ARG A 179 1.92 2.67 19.03
N VAL A 180 3.04 2.14 18.52
CA VAL A 180 3.01 0.99 17.60
C VAL A 180 2.58 -0.29 18.30
N THR A 181 2.96 -0.46 19.57
CA THR A 181 2.59 -1.62 20.38
C THR A 181 1.09 -1.60 20.71
N ALA A 182 0.54 -0.46 21.12
CA ALA A 182 -0.89 -0.30 21.40
C ALA A 182 -1.74 -0.55 20.14
N LEU A 183 -1.32 -0.02 18.99
CA LEU A 183 -1.96 -0.26 17.70
C LEU A 183 -1.94 -1.75 17.33
N ALA A 184 -0.78 -2.41 17.46
CA ALA A 184 -0.65 -3.84 17.15
C ALA A 184 -1.58 -4.69 18.03
N GLN A 185 -1.70 -4.38 19.33
CA GLN A 185 -2.61 -5.05 20.25
C GLN A 185 -4.08 -4.87 19.84
N ALA A 186 -4.50 -3.67 19.46
CA ALA A 186 -5.85 -3.40 18.98
C ALA A 186 -6.14 -4.17 17.68
N MET A 187 -5.20 -4.22 16.75
CA MET A 187 -5.34 -5.00 15.51
C MET A 187 -5.38 -6.50 15.77
N ILE A 188 -4.56 -7.01 16.70
CA ILE A 188 -4.60 -8.43 17.11
C ILE A 188 -5.94 -8.77 17.76
N ALA A 189 -6.47 -7.92 18.63
CA ALA A 189 -7.80 -8.08 19.22
C ALA A 189 -8.92 -8.09 18.17
N ALA A 190 -8.74 -7.36 17.05
CA ALA A 190 -9.62 -7.39 15.89
C ALA A 190 -9.41 -8.63 14.98
N GLY A 191 -8.51 -9.55 15.34
CA GLY A 191 -8.25 -10.82 14.65
C GLY A 191 -7.27 -10.73 13.48
N PHE A 192 -6.42 -9.69 13.45
CA PHE A 192 -5.32 -9.60 12.49
C PHE A 192 -4.03 -10.23 13.03
N LYS A 193 -3.19 -10.70 12.12
CA LYS A 193 -1.78 -11.04 12.44
C LYS A 193 -0.96 -9.76 12.28
N THR A 194 -0.55 -9.16 13.41
CA THR A 194 0.11 -7.85 13.40
C THR A 194 1.44 -7.89 14.14
N PRO A 195 2.50 -8.46 13.54
CA PRO A 195 3.84 -8.37 14.11
C PRO A 195 4.38 -6.94 14.04
N VAL A 196 5.13 -6.54 15.07
CA VAL A 196 5.89 -5.28 15.08
C VAL A 196 7.34 -5.57 14.68
N SER A 197 7.76 -5.00 13.55
CA SER A 197 9.10 -5.13 13.01
C SER A 197 10.01 -4.02 13.54
N THR A 198 11.26 -4.35 13.84
CA THR A 198 12.34 -3.38 14.12
C THR A 198 13.09 -2.95 12.86
N ASP A 199 12.73 -3.52 11.70
CA ASP A 199 13.26 -3.17 10.39
C ASP A 199 12.13 -3.18 9.35
N ILE A 200 11.26 -2.18 9.46
CA ILE A 200 10.09 -2.07 8.58
C ILE A 200 10.50 -1.81 7.11
N ARG A 201 11.67 -1.19 6.87
CA ARG A 201 12.16 -0.94 5.52
C ARG A 201 12.49 -2.23 4.80
N SER A 202 13.20 -3.17 5.43
CA SER A 202 13.46 -4.49 4.83
C SER A 202 12.18 -5.28 4.59
N GLU A 203 11.18 -5.20 5.47
CA GLU A 203 9.86 -5.80 5.25
C GLU A 203 9.13 -5.18 4.03
N LEU A 204 9.18 -3.86 3.87
CA LEU A 204 8.65 -3.15 2.70
C LEU A 204 9.34 -3.62 1.41
N TRP A 205 10.67 -3.71 1.42
CA TRP A 205 11.43 -4.15 0.25
C TRP A 205 11.13 -5.59 -0.17
N VAL A 206 10.92 -6.50 0.77
CA VAL A 206 10.55 -7.90 0.44
C VAL A 206 9.24 -7.96 -0.34
N LYS A 207 8.24 -7.17 0.05
CA LYS A 207 6.98 -7.07 -0.70
C LYS A 207 7.16 -6.30 -2.00
N LEU A 208 7.83 -5.14 -1.95
CA LEU A 208 8.11 -4.29 -3.10
C LEU A 208 8.79 -5.08 -4.22
N TRP A 209 9.76 -5.89 -3.88
CA TRP A 209 10.55 -6.69 -4.82
C TRP A 209 9.69 -7.57 -5.75
N GLY A 210 8.63 -8.16 -5.21
CA GLY A 210 7.62 -8.84 -6.03
C GLY A 210 6.75 -7.88 -6.84
N ASN A 211 6.22 -6.84 -6.18
CA ASN A 211 5.28 -5.92 -6.82
C ASN A 211 5.91 -5.11 -7.95
N LEU A 212 7.14 -4.59 -7.76
CA LEU A 212 7.83 -3.81 -8.80
C LEU A 212 8.14 -4.65 -10.05
N THR A 213 8.26 -5.96 -9.87
CA THR A 213 8.61 -6.90 -10.95
C THR A 213 7.37 -7.44 -11.65
N PHE A 214 6.49 -8.13 -10.90
CA PHE A 214 5.38 -8.86 -11.50
C PHE A 214 4.21 -7.96 -11.90
N ASN A 215 3.92 -6.89 -11.14
CA ASN A 215 2.75 -6.07 -11.42
C ASN A 215 2.83 -5.37 -12.80
N PRO A 216 3.93 -4.69 -13.17
CA PRO A 216 4.01 -4.05 -14.47
C PRO A 216 4.09 -5.06 -15.63
N VAL A 217 4.78 -6.19 -15.46
CA VAL A 217 4.82 -7.23 -16.49
C VAL A 217 3.43 -7.81 -16.71
N SER A 218 2.69 -8.12 -15.64
CA SER A 218 1.30 -8.59 -15.72
C SER A 218 0.38 -7.55 -16.41
N ALA A 219 0.50 -6.28 -16.05
CA ALA A 219 -0.29 -5.20 -16.67
C ALA A 219 0.00 -5.03 -18.17
N LEU A 220 1.26 -5.18 -18.58
CA LEU A 220 1.69 -5.06 -19.99
C LEU A 220 1.28 -6.26 -20.86
N THR A 221 1.24 -7.46 -20.27
CA THR A 221 1.05 -8.72 -21.01
C THR A 221 -0.32 -9.34 -20.79
N HIS A 222 -1.09 -8.85 -19.82
CA HIS A 222 -2.31 -9.46 -19.30
C HIS A 222 -2.13 -10.88 -18.74
N ALA A 223 -0.89 -11.28 -18.48
CA ALA A 223 -0.53 -12.58 -17.95
C ALA A 223 -0.71 -12.67 -16.42
N THR A 224 -0.99 -13.88 -15.94
CA THR A 224 -1.02 -14.20 -14.50
C THR A 224 0.39 -14.35 -13.93
N LEU A 225 0.51 -14.46 -12.59
CA LEU A 225 1.81 -14.72 -11.94
C LEU A 225 2.42 -16.04 -12.44
N GLU A 226 1.60 -17.07 -12.59
CA GLU A 226 2.02 -18.39 -13.08
C GLU A 226 2.58 -18.30 -14.52
N ASP A 227 1.88 -17.60 -15.42
CA ASP A 227 2.29 -17.43 -16.81
C ASP A 227 3.66 -16.72 -16.91
N ILE A 228 3.83 -15.62 -16.16
CA ILE A 228 5.08 -14.85 -16.13
C ILE A 228 6.25 -15.70 -15.62
N CYS A 229 6.00 -16.54 -14.61
CA CYS A 229 7.05 -17.36 -14.01
C CYS A 229 7.39 -18.61 -14.85
N ASN A 230 6.44 -19.15 -15.64
CA ASN A 230 6.61 -20.34 -16.45
C ASN A 230 7.22 -20.05 -17.84
N PHE A 231 7.10 -18.82 -18.34
CA PHE A 231 7.67 -18.42 -19.61
C PHE A 231 9.10 -17.92 -19.42
N ASP A 232 10.09 -18.63 -19.96
CA ASP A 232 11.51 -18.39 -19.69
C ASP A 232 11.96 -16.94 -19.92
N LEU A 233 11.45 -16.28 -20.97
CA LEU A 233 11.85 -14.91 -21.29
C LEU A 233 11.36 -13.91 -20.25
N THR A 234 10.11 -14.04 -19.77
CA THR A 234 9.59 -13.15 -18.71
C THR A 234 10.12 -13.53 -17.33
N ARG A 235 10.41 -14.81 -17.08
CA ARG A 235 11.14 -15.24 -15.88
C ARG A 235 12.53 -14.59 -15.80
N ASN A 236 13.29 -14.58 -16.89
CA ASN A 236 14.60 -13.93 -16.97
C ASN A 236 14.50 -12.41 -16.82
N LEU A 237 13.50 -11.79 -17.45
CA LEU A 237 13.20 -10.36 -17.26
C LEU A 237 12.93 -10.05 -15.78
N ALA A 238 12.08 -10.85 -15.13
CA ALA A 238 11.76 -10.70 -13.71
C ALA A 238 13.01 -10.82 -12.82
N ALA A 239 13.88 -11.80 -13.11
CA ALA A 239 15.13 -11.97 -12.38
C ALA A 239 16.06 -10.77 -12.54
N THR A 240 16.17 -10.19 -13.75
CA THR A 240 16.97 -8.99 -14.02
C THR A 240 16.42 -7.76 -13.31
N MET A 241 15.11 -7.53 -13.34
CA MET A 241 14.45 -6.44 -12.61
C MET A 241 14.69 -6.56 -11.10
N MET A 242 14.58 -7.79 -10.56
CA MET A 242 14.87 -8.05 -9.16
C MET A 242 16.32 -7.80 -8.79
N ALA A 243 17.28 -8.15 -9.64
CA ALA A 243 18.70 -7.92 -9.42
C ALA A 243 19.05 -6.43 -9.39
N GLU A 244 18.51 -5.64 -10.33
CA GLU A 244 18.67 -4.17 -10.30
C GLU A 244 18.11 -3.57 -9.01
N ALA A 245 16.89 -3.93 -8.63
CA ALA A 245 16.25 -3.45 -7.41
C ALA A 245 16.99 -3.92 -6.14
N GLN A 246 17.50 -5.14 -6.12
CA GLN A 246 18.31 -5.68 -5.01
C GLN A 246 19.58 -4.85 -4.82
N THR A 247 20.30 -4.54 -5.89
CA THR A 247 21.51 -3.71 -5.82
C THR A 247 21.24 -2.33 -5.20
N VAL A 248 20.11 -1.70 -5.57
CA VAL A 248 19.68 -0.43 -4.97
C VAL A 248 19.32 -0.61 -3.49
N GLY A 249 18.56 -1.64 -3.14
CA GLY A 249 18.16 -1.91 -1.76
C GLY A 249 19.35 -2.21 -0.84
N GLU A 250 20.29 -3.03 -1.29
CA GLU A 250 21.51 -3.36 -0.54
C GLU A 250 22.38 -2.12 -0.27
N LYS A 251 22.49 -1.22 -1.25
CA LYS A 251 23.17 0.08 -1.06
C LYS A 251 22.51 0.93 0.04
N LEU A 252 21.22 0.78 0.22
CA LEU A 252 20.43 1.46 1.26
C LEU A 252 20.33 0.66 2.57
N GLY A 253 21.10 -0.44 2.70
CA GLY A 253 21.19 -1.25 3.91
C GLY A 253 20.11 -2.33 4.05
N VAL A 254 19.30 -2.56 3.03
CA VAL A 254 18.29 -3.61 3.02
C VAL A 254 18.94 -4.99 2.99
N GLN A 255 18.44 -5.91 3.80
CA GLN A 255 18.89 -7.29 3.83
C GLN A 255 17.88 -8.22 3.16
N PHE A 256 18.22 -8.77 2.00
CA PHE A 256 17.42 -9.77 1.31
C PHE A 256 17.74 -11.16 1.84
N LYS A 257 16.80 -11.75 2.61
CA LYS A 257 16.99 -13.06 3.28
C LYS A 257 16.70 -14.26 2.38
N ILE A 258 16.17 -14.02 1.18
CA ILE A 258 15.85 -15.06 0.19
C ILE A 258 16.49 -14.71 -1.15
N SER A 259 16.80 -15.72 -1.95
CA SER A 259 17.30 -15.52 -3.31
C SER A 259 16.21 -15.10 -4.28
N ILE A 260 16.61 -14.51 -5.41
CA ILE A 260 15.72 -14.17 -6.54
C ILE A 260 14.92 -15.41 -6.97
N ASP A 261 15.60 -16.55 -7.15
CA ASP A 261 14.93 -17.78 -7.58
C ASP A 261 13.86 -18.24 -6.59
N LYS A 262 14.13 -18.17 -5.29
CA LYS A 262 13.12 -18.49 -4.26
C LYS A 262 11.96 -17.52 -4.30
N ARG A 263 12.22 -16.23 -4.58
CA ARG A 263 11.16 -15.21 -4.68
C ARG A 263 10.27 -15.46 -5.91
N ILE A 264 10.88 -15.80 -7.06
CA ILE A 264 10.15 -16.16 -8.28
C ILE A 264 9.35 -17.45 -8.08
N ALA A 265 9.97 -18.48 -7.50
CA ALA A 265 9.27 -19.74 -7.19
C ALA A 265 8.07 -19.52 -6.23
N GLY A 266 8.22 -18.61 -5.26
CA GLY A 266 7.11 -18.22 -4.39
C GLY A 266 5.97 -17.52 -5.12
N ALA A 267 6.26 -16.69 -6.12
CA ALA A 267 5.24 -16.07 -6.97
C ALA A 267 4.56 -17.09 -7.87
N GLN A 268 5.33 -18.03 -8.45
CA GLN A 268 4.80 -19.13 -9.26
C GLN A 268 3.82 -20.02 -8.46
N ALA A 269 4.13 -20.29 -7.20
CA ALA A 269 3.29 -21.12 -6.31
C ALA A 269 1.94 -20.46 -5.96
N VAL A 270 1.77 -19.15 -6.17
CA VAL A 270 0.47 -18.47 -6.03
C VAL A 270 -0.51 -18.90 -7.13
N GLY A 271 0.00 -19.39 -8.28
CA GLY A 271 -0.80 -19.88 -9.39
C GLY A 271 -1.32 -18.79 -10.32
N ALA A 272 -2.45 -19.08 -10.99
CA ALA A 272 -3.07 -18.21 -12.00
C ALA A 272 -3.77 -16.98 -11.36
N HIS A 273 -2.98 -16.14 -10.67
CA HIS A 273 -3.47 -14.94 -9.99
C HIS A 273 -3.17 -13.68 -10.82
N LYS A 274 -4.20 -12.85 -11.05
CA LYS A 274 -4.07 -11.51 -11.66
C LYS A 274 -3.50 -10.53 -10.63
N THR A 275 -2.44 -9.80 -10.99
CA THR A 275 -1.89 -8.78 -10.09
C THR A 275 -2.85 -7.60 -9.93
N SER A 276 -2.69 -6.84 -8.82
CA SER A 276 -3.51 -5.63 -8.58
C SER A 276 -3.36 -4.59 -9.69
N MET A 277 -2.19 -4.47 -10.32
CA MET A 277 -1.95 -3.53 -11.41
C MET A 277 -2.66 -3.95 -12.69
N LEU A 278 -2.72 -5.25 -13.00
CA LEU A 278 -3.52 -5.77 -14.10
C LEU A 278 -5.01 -5.48 -13.87
N GLN A 279 -5.52 -5.75 -12.66
CA GLN A 279 -6.90 -5.44 -12.30
C GLN A 279 -7.21 -3.94 -12.46
N ASP A 280 -6.25 -3.05 -12.10
CA ASP A 280 -6.41 -1.61 -12.32
C ASP A 280 -6.52 -1.25 -13.81
N ILE A 281 -5.72 -1.87 -14.69
CA ILE A 281 -5.80 -1.69 -16.16
C ILE A 281 -7.15 -2.18 -16.68
N GLU A 282 -7.60 -3.35 -16.25
CA GLU A 282 -8.91 -3.91 -16.66
C GLU A 282 -10.07 -3.00 -16.25
N HIS A 283 -9.95 -2.28 -15.13
CA HIS A 283 -10.95 -1.34 -14.64
C HIS A 283 -10.75 0.12 -15.08
N GLY A 284 -9.74 0.41 -15.89
CA GLY A 284 -9.42 1.78 -16.33
C GLY A 284 -8.96 2.72 -15.21
N LYS A 285 -8.36 2.19 -14.16
CA LYS A 285 -7.88 2.94 -12.99
C LYS A 285 -6.42 3.34 -13.15
N ALA A 286 -6.04 4.47 -12.50
CA ALA A 286 -4.65 4.89 -12.39
C ALA A 286 -3.82 3.87 -11.57
N LEU A 287 -2.57 3.65 -12.01
CA LEU A 287 -1.65 2.69 -11.42
C LEU A 287 -0.85 3.29 -10.26
N GLU A 288 -0.33 2.44 -9.39
CA GLU A 288 0.67 2.83 -8.38
C GLU A 288 2.11 2.75 -8.94
N LEU A 289 2.29 3.16 -10.19
CA LEU A 289 3.53 2.98 -10.93
C LEU A 289 4.70 3.77 -10.31
N GLU A 290 4.43 5.01 -9.87
CA GLU A 290 5.45 5.85 -9.22
C GLU A 290 5.93 5.22 -7.90
N ALA A 291 5.02 4.70 -7.08
CA ALA A 291 5.36 4.10 -5.80
C ALA A 291 6.12 2.77 -5.96
N LEU A 292 5.90 2.04 -7.04
CA LEU A 292 6.52 0.73 -7.28
C LEU A 292 7.83 0.84 -8.08
N LEU A 293 7.79 1.42 -9.28
CA LEU A 293 8.98 1.50 -10.16
C LEU A 293 9.64 2.88 -10.11
N GLY A 294 8.86 3.95 -10.24
CA GLY A 294 9.40 5.32 -10.28
C GLY A 294 10.27 5.63 -9.08
N SER A 295 9.84 5.22 -7.89
CA SER A 295 10.58 5.39 -6.64
C SER A 295 11.90 4.61 -6.61
N VAL A 296 11.93 3.37 -7.09
CA VAL A 296 13.16 2.56 -7.10
C VAL A 296 14.15 3.09 -8.12
N ILE A 297 13.68 3.56 -9.27
CA ILE A 297 14.49 4.26 -10.27
C ILE A 297 15.08 5.55 -9.67
N GLU A 298 14.28 6.35 -8.95
CA GLU A 298 14.76 7.54 -8.24
C GLU A 298 15.81 7.19 -7.18
N LEU A 299 15.57 6.13 -6.39
CA LEU A 299 16.55 5.61 -5.43
C LEU A 299 17.84 5.16 -6.11
N GLY A 300 17.75 4.49 -7.26
CA GLY A 300 18.92 4.12 -8.08
C GLY A 300 19.74 5.34 -8.49
N ARG A 301 19.08 6.41 -8.95
CA ARG A 301 19.74 7.68 -9.30
C ARG A 301 20.38 8.34 -8.09
N ILE A 302 19.71 8.35 -6.94
CA ILE A 302 20.24 8.87 -5.67
C ILE A 302 21.50 8.12 -5.26
N CYS A 303 21.52 6.80 -5.43
CA CYS A 303 22.64 5.92 -5.07
C CYS A 303 23.72 5.79 -6.18
N ASN A 304 23.54 6.44 -7.32
CA ASN A 304 24.36 6.27 -8.54
C ASN A 304 24.43 4.81 -9.03
N ILE A 305 23.31 4.10 -8.97
CA ILE A 305 23.14 2.72 -9.45
C ILE A 305 22.22 2.74 -10.66
N PRO A 306 22.67 2.24 -11.84
CA PRO A 306 21.84 2.19 -13.04
C PRO A 306 20.74 1.14 -12.91
N THR A 307 19.57 1.45 -13.46
CA THR A 307 18.37 0.58 -13.44
C THR A 307 17.76 0.46 -14.85
N PRO A 308 18.54 0.07 -15.88
CA PRO A 308 18.10 0.16 -17.29
C PRO A 308 16.88 -0.71 -17.61
N THR A 309 16.74 -1.87 -16.96
CA THR A 309 15.59 -2.75 -17.17
C THR A 309 14.34 -2.17 -16.50
N LEU A 310 14.47 -1.67 -15.27
CA LEU A 310 13.37 -0.99 -14.58
C LEU A 310 12.92 0.26 -15.33
N ASP A 311 13.85 1.09 -15.84
CA ASP A 311 13.55 2.27 -16.66
C ASP A 311 12.76 1.90 -17.93
N SER A 312 13.14 0.82 -18.60
CA SER A 312 12.48 0.35 -19.82
C SER A 312 11.05 -0.14 -19.55
N VAL A 313 10.86 -0.96 -18.51
CA VAL A 313 9.55 -1.47 -18.10
C VAL A 313 8.66 -0.33 -17.59
N TYR A 314 9.22 0.60 -16.82
CA TYR A 314 8.52 1.80 -16.38
C TYR A 314 7.99 2.62 -17.55
N ALA A 315 8.82 2.90 -18.57
CA ALA A 315 8.43 3.69 -19.73
C ALA A 315 7.25 3.06 -20.49
N MET A 316 7.29 1.74 -20.70
CA MET A 316 6.22 1.00 -21.38
C MET A 316 4.93 0.99 -20.55
N THR A 317 5.03 0.75 -19.24
CA THR A 317 3.87 0.70 -18.35
C THR A 317 3.23 2.09 -18.19
N ARG A 318 4.05 3.14 -18.16
CA ARG A 318 3.57 4.54 -18.10
C ARG A 318 2.79 4.91 -19.35
N LEU A 319 3.29 4.51 -20.54
CA LEU A 319 2.59 4.74 -21.80
C LEU A 319 1.26 3.97 -21.87
N LEU A 320 1.24 2.72 -21.38
CA LEU A 320 0.00 1.93 -21.27
C LEU A 320 -1.01 2.64 -20.38
N GLU A 321 -0.61 3.06 -19.17
CA GLU A 321 -1.47 3.81 -18.25
C GLU A 321 -2.07 5.05 -18.91
N GLN A 322 -1.24 5.90 -19.53
CA GLN A 322 -1.71 7.10 -20.23
C GLN A 322 -2.72 6.77 -21.35
N SER A 323 -2.49 5.67 -22.06
CA SER A 323 -3.37 5.21 -23.14
C SER A 323 -4.74 4.76 -22.60
N VAL A 324 -4.75 4.03 -21.48
CA VAL A 324 -5.99 3.57 -20.80
C VAL A 324 -6.77 4.77 -20.24
N LEU A 325 -6.11 5.66 -19.49
CA LEU A 325 -6.76 6.83 -18.90
C LEU A 325 -7.32 7.79 -19.95
N ARG A 326 -6.60 8.00 -21.07
CA ARG A 326 -7.09 8.82 -22.20
C ARG A 326 -8.33 8.24 -22.84
N LYS A 327 -8.46 6.91 -22.92
CA LYS A 327 -9.64 6.24 -23.47
C LYS A 327 -10.83 6.25 -22.50
N GLY A 328 -10.60 6.48 -21.21
CA GLY A 328 -11.61 6.51 -20.16
C GLY A 328 -12.31 5.17 -19.92
N LYS A 329 -11.69 4.07 -20.31
CA LYS A 329 -12.20 2.70 -20.08
C LYS A 329 -11.05 1.71 -19.98
N GLY A 330 -11.31 0.63 -19.24
CA GLY A 330 -10.35 -0.44 -19.04
C GLY A 330 -10.00 -1.19 -20.33
N LEU A 331 -8.92 -1.93 -20.24
CA LEU A 331 -8.45 -2.85 -21.27
C LEU A 331 -8.49 -4.27 -20.69
N SER A 332 -9.32 -5.15 -21.25
CA SER A 332 -9.34 -6.58 -20.95
C SER A 332 -9.14 -7.37 -22.24
N LEU A 333 -8.56 -8.55 -22.14
CA LEU A 333 -8.47 -9.53 -23.23
C LEU A 333 -9.61 -10.54 -23.19
N ASP A 334 -10.46 -10.50 -22.15
CA ASP A 334 -11.64 -11.36 -21.98
C ASP A 334 -12.86 -10.78 -22.67
#